data_a06c3a6acd6c21f1751978a8aa6b94c8
#
_entry.id   a06c3a6acd6c21f1751978a8aa6b94c8
#
_cell.length_a   1.000
_cell.length_b   1.000
_cell.length_c   1.000
_cell.angle_alpha   90.00
_cell.angle_beta   90.00
_cell.angle_gamma   90.00
#
_symmetry.space_group_name_H-M   'P 1'
#
loop_
_entity.id
_entity.type
_entity.pdbx_description
1 polymer ?
#
loop_
_entity_poly.entity_id
_entity_poly.type
_entity_poly.pdbx_seq_one_letter_code
_entity_poly.pdbx_strand_id
1 'polypeptide(L)' 'MMAVAVVMSAAVACEKYDDGIPPKVVRAEFARMYPDAWDVEWEYQAGLWKVSFETGNHPHGTDYEAWYDSKGNWVDTHVD' A
#
# COMPACT_ATOMS: atom_id res chain seq x y z
N MET A 1 -9.14 -11.17 -27.09
CA MET A 1 -8.87 -11.20 -26.94
C MET A 1 -8.51 -10.95 -26.46
N MET A 2 -8.43 -10.74 -26.37
CA MET A 2 -8.05 -10.57 -26.09
C MET A 2 -7.65 -10.22 -25.54
N ALA A 3 -7.45 -9.92 -25.48
CA ALA A 3 -6.95 -9.72 -25.11
C ALA A 3 -6.52 -9.37 -24.50
N VAL A 4 -6.54 -9.30 -24.50
CA VAL A 4 -6.02 -9.11 -24.17
C VAL A 4 -5.59 -8.79 -23.44
N ALA A 5 -5.56 -8.70 -23.56
CA ALA A 5 -5.09 -8.57 -23.18
C ALA A 5 -4.66 -8.28 -22.46
N VAL A 6 -4.65 -8.31 -22.53
CA VAL A 6 -4.19 -8.19 -22.16
C VAL A 6 -3.75 -7.79 -21.51
N VAL A 7 -3.76 -7.77 -21.67
CA VAL A 7 -3.28 -7.61 -21.39
C VAL A 7 -2.90 -7.32 -20.72
N MET A 8 -2.87 -7.32 -20.79
CA MET A 8 -2.46 -7.20 -20.44
C MET A 8 -2.06 -6.98 -19.89
N SER A 9 -1.98 -6.88 -20.05
CA SER A 9 -1.49 -6.81 -19.75
C SER A 9 -1.01 -6.66 -19.06
N ALA A 10 -0.88 -6.55 -19.26
CA ALA A 10 -0.34 -6.40 -18.88
C ALA A 10 0.13 -6.07 -18.30
N ALA A 11 0.23 -5.99 -18.45
CA ALA A 11 0.71 -5.63 -18.18
C ALA A 11 1.02 -5.24 -17.63
N VAL A 12 0.96 -5.31 -17.71
CA VAL A 12 1.36 -4.94 -17.42
C VAL A 12 1.78 -4.62 -16.80
N ALA A 13 1.94 -4.57 -16.87
CA ALA A 13 2.34 -4.20 -16.37
C ALA A 13 2.99 -3.81 -15.74
N CYS A 14 3.26 -3.68 -15.97
CA CYS A 14 3.85 -3.27 -15.62
C CYS A 14 4.17 -2.83 -14.97
N GLU A 15 4.04 -3.06 -15.12
CA GLU A 15 4.16 -2.57 -14.48
C GLU A 15 4.32 -1.97 -13.84
N LYS A 16 3.98 -2.17 -14.18
CA LYS A 16 4.32 -1.20 -13.32
C LYS A 16 3.26 -0.75 -12.43
N TYR A 17 3.60 -0.58 -11.22
CA TYR A 17 2.63 0.02 -10.33
C TYR A 17 2.79 1.51 -10.36
N ASP A 18 1.69 2.23 -10.29
CA ASP A 18 1.76 3.65 -10.05
C ASP A 18 2.19 3.88 -8.62
N ASP A 19 3.04 4.87 -8.42
CA ASP A 19 3.40 5.25 -7.08
C ASP A 19 2.15 5.64 -6.30
N GLY A 20 2.02 5.08 -5.14
CA GLY A 20 0.97 5.48 -4.24
C GLY A 20 -0.36 4.78 -4.41
N ILE A 21 -0.49 3.84 -5.32
CA ILE A 21 -1.76 3.14 -5.51
C ILE A 21 -1.53 1.63 -5.41
N PRO A 22 -1.57 1.08 -4.21
CA PRO A 22 -1.38 -0.35 -4.03
C PRO A 22 -2.62 -1.15 -4.44
N PRO A 23 -2.47 -2.46 -4.61
CA PRO A 23 -3.62 -3.33 -4.86
C PRO A 23 -4.69 -3.17 -3.78
N LYS A 24 -5.93 -3.42 -4.16
CA LYS A 24 -7.06 -3.29 -3.26
C LYS A 24 -6.90 -4.12 -1.99
N VAL A 25 -6.35 -5.35 -2.12
CA VAL A 25 -6.18 -6.23 -0.95
C VAL A 25 -5.20 -5.63 0.06
N VAL A 26 -4.18 -4.91 -0.42
CA VAL A 26 -3.22 -4.23 0.46
C VAL A 26 -3.90 -3.09 1.19
N ARG A 27 -4.65 -2.26 0.46
CA ARG A 27 -5.37 -1.13 1.07
C ARG A 27 -6.39 -1.61 2.08
N ALA A 28 -7.07 -2.72 1.77
CA ALA A 28 -8.10 -3.25 2.68
C ALA A 28 -7.50 -3.76 3.98
N GLU A 29 -6.37 -4.47 3.88
CA GLU A 29 -5.72 -4.97 5.09
C GLU A 29 -5.18 -3.82 5.94
N PHE A 30 -4.58 -2.81 5.31
CA PHE A 30 -4.12 -1.64 6.02
C PHE A 30 -5.28 -0.96 6.77
N ALA A 31 -6.41 -0.76 6.09
CA ALA A 31 -7.55 -0.10 6.70
C ALA A 31 -8.13 -0.91 7.86
N ARG A 32 -8.07 -2.24 7.76
CA ARG A 32 -8.51 -3.10 8.84
C ARG A 32 -7.63 -2.97 10.07
N MET A 33 -6.30 -2.88 9.86
CA MET A 33 -5.34 -2.82 10.95
C MET A 33 -5.26 -1.43 11.58
N TYR A 34 -5.40 -0.40 10.77
CA TYR A 34 -5.21 0.99 11.24
C TYR A 34 -6.38 1.86 10.78
N PRO A 35 -7.58 1.64 11.35
CA PRO A 35 -8.77 2.35 10.87
C PRO A 35 -8.72 3.86 11.14
N ASP A 36 -7.87 4.30 12.07
CA ASP A 36 -7.77 5.71 12.45
C ASP A 36 -6.58 6.41 11.80
N ALA A 37 -5.92 5.76 10.84
CA ALA A 37 -4.75 6.33 10.18
C ALA A 37 -5.13 7.57 9.38
N TRP A 38 -4.25 8.57 9.40
CA TRP A 38 -4.40 9.76 8.58
C TRP A 38 -3.04 10.15 8.02
N ASP A 39 -3.03 11.05 7.05
CA ASP A 39 -1.82 11.49 6.33
C ASP A 39 -1.10 10.28 5.73
N VAL A 40 -1.84 9.49 4.97
CA VAL A 40 -1.40 8.18 4.47
C VAL A 40 -0.70 8.35 3.13
N GLU A 41 0.53 7.80 3.02
CA GLU A 41 1.30 7.82 1.78
C GLU A 41 1.84 6.43 1.50
N TRP A 42 1.73 6.02 0.23
CA TRP A 42 2.15 4.70 -0.20
C TRP A 42 3.35 4.77 -1.12
N GLU A 43 4.23 3.78 -1.01
CA GLU A 43 5.40 3.68 -1.86
C GLU A 43 5.71 2.22 -2.12
N TYR A 44 6.00 1.88 -3.38
CA TYR A 44 6.36 0.50 -3.73
C TYR A 44 7.88 0.38 -3.70
N GLN A 45 8.40 -0.56 -2.93
CA GLN A 45 9.84 -0.76 -2.76
C GLN A 45 10.17 -2.24 -2.77
N ALA A 46 10.91 -2.68 -3.80
CA ALA A 46 11.51 -4.02 -3.81
C ALA A 46 10.51 -5.13 -3.49
N GLY A 47 9.34 -5.07 -4.09
CA GLY A 47 8.32 -6.09 -3.94
C GLY A 47 7.39 -5.90 -2.76
N LEU A 48 7.59 -4.84 -1.98
CA LEU A 48 6.74 -4.54 -0.83
C LEU A 48 6.09 -3.18 -0.99
N TRP A 49 4.93 -3.04 -0.38
CA TRP A 49 4.24 -1.77 -0.29
C TRP A 49 4.50 -1.17 1.08
N LYS A 50 5.19 -0.05 1.11
CA LYS A 50 5.41 0.70 2.34
C LYS A 50 4.33 1.77 2.45
N VAL A 51 3.72 1.88 3.62
CA VAL A 51 2.77 2.93 3.91
C VAL A 51 3.30 3.75 5.09
N SER A 52 3.36 5.06 4.91
CA SER A 52 3.70 6.01 5.97
C SER A 52 2.41 6.66 6.40
N PHE A 53 2.17 6.74 7.70
CA PHE A 53 0.90 7.25 8.20
C PHE A 53 1.04 7.71 9.64
N GLU A 54 0.01 8.39 10.11
CA GLU A 54 -0.04 8.83 11.50
C GLU A 54 -1.30 8.32 12.14
N THR A 55 -1.23 8.12 13.45
CA THR A 55 -2.41 7.82 14.27
C THR A 55 -2.41 8.78 15.46
N GLY A 56 -3.55 8.89 16.10
CA GLY A 56 -3.68 9.76 17.26
C GLY A 56 -4.39 11.05 16.90
N ASN A 57 -4.35 12.00 17.79
CA ASN A 57 -5.10 13.23 17.63
C ASN A 57 -4.39 14.20 16.72
N HIS A 58 -5.08 14.57 15.63
CA HIS A 58 -4.62 15.61 14.74
C HIS A 58 -4.50 16.93 15.48
N PRO A 59 -3.47 17.76 15.25
CA PRO A 59 -2.39 17.60 14.27
C PRO A 59 -1.13 16.91 14.81
N HIS A 60 -1.15 16.42 16.03
CA HIS A 60 0.01 15.83 16.69
C HIS A 60 -0.22 14.33 16.85
N GLY A 61 0.17 13.59 15.84
CA GLY A 61 0.06 12.14 15.86
C GLY A 61 1.40 11.46 16.09
N THR A 62 1.36 10.16 16.09
CA THR A 62 2.56 9.33 16.09
C THR A 62 2.77 8.81 14.68
N ASP A 63 3.98 8.95 14.15
CA ASP A 63 4.32 8.53 12.80
C ASP A 63 4.71 7.07 12.79
N TYR A 64 4.20 6.33 11.79
CA TYR A 64 4.50 4.93 11.59
C TYR A 64 4.84 4.65 10.16
N GLU A 65 5.56 3.55 9.94
CA GLU A 65 5.73 2.96 8.62
C GLU A 65 5.37 1.48 8.72
N ALA A 66 4.58 0.99 7.80
CA ALA A 66 4.23 -0.43 7.75
C ALA A 66 4.50 -0.96 6.36
N TRP A 67 4.76 -2.28 6.28
CA TRP A 67 5.07 -2.94 5.02
C TRP A 67 4.10 -4.08 4.79
N TYR A 68 3.66 -4.21 3.54
CA TYR A 68 2.74 -5.27 3.09
C TYR A 68 3.29 -5.88 1.81
N ASP A 69 3.06 -7.16 1.60
CA ASP A 69 3.33 -7.73 0.29
C ASP A 69 2.14 -7.44 -0.64
N SER A 70 2.30 -7.76 -1.92
CA SER A 70 1.27 -7.43 -2.91
C SER A 70 0.01 -8.28 -2.79
N LYS A 71 0.03 -9.30 -1.95
CA LYS A 71 -1.14 -10.13 -1.68
C LYS A 71 -1.94 -9.64 -0.50
N GLY A 72 -1.49 -8.55 0.13
CA GLY A 72 -2.17 -7.97 1.27
C GLY A 72 -1.72 -8.52 2.62
N ASN A 73 -0.62 -9.26 2.65
CA ASN A 73 -0.10 -9.78 3.92
C ASN A 73 0.78 -8.73 4.58
N TRP A 74 0.49 -8.46 5.84
CA TRP A 74 1.31 -7.56 6.64
C TRP A 74 2.68 -8.18 6.89
N VAL A 75 3.73 -7.38 6.75
CA VAL A 75 5.11 -7.82 6.92
C VAL A 75 5.71 -7.25 8.19
N ASP A 76 5.61 -5.94 8.40
CA ASP A 76 6.25 -5.31 9.54
C ASP A 76 5.67 -3.91 9.74
N THR A 77 5.87 -3.36 10.95
CA THR A 77 5.49 -1.99 11.28
C THR A 77 6.53 -1.41 12.22
N HIS A 78 6.97 -0.19 11.92
CA HIS A 78 7.90 0.54 12.78
C HIS A 78 7.29 1.87 13.19
N VAL A 79 7.60 2.29 14.42
CA VAL A 79 7.34 3.67 14.84
C VAL A 79 8.48 4.51 14.31
N ASP A 80 8.13 5.59 13.68
CA ASP A 80 9.10 6.45 13.03
C ASP A 80 9.69 7.48 13.98
#